data_c9cec271b4359eb49767421abbd04b34
#
_entry.id   c9cec271b4359eb49767421abbd04b34
#
_cell.length_a   1.000
_cell.length_b   1.000
_cell.length_c   1.000
_cell.angle_alpha   90.00
_cell.angle_beta   90.00
_cell.angle_gamma   90.00
#
_symmetry.space_group_name_H-M   'P 1'
#
loop_
_entity.id
_entity.type
_entity.pdbx_description
1 polymer ?
#
loop_
_entity_poly.entity_id
_entity_poly.type
_entity_poly.pdbx_seq_one_letter_code
_entity_poly.pdbx_strand_id
1 'polypeptide(L)'
;EVLLANSPREPLGSGSSTSVPNRCYLCEDKRYIAVSCEHQSQWLGFCSALELDHLTEDERFLSNIDRVKNRDELDNILENHFHQKPSRWWSLRLNNQNVPNSFDLSFDDLEFHQQIIENNFLVEVDGEHTGPFYVGGLPWEFSKTPAKINVSIPVPGKDTEKAMKEGFENNSKNTKELTSESPEYPLKGIRVVDITQGYTGPYLSFMLAEAGAEVTKVEPIGGDWSKQLSPQTKKGTSALYESFNRN
;
A
#
# COMPACT_ATOMS: atom_id res chain seq x y z
N GLU A 1 26.43 9.07 1.65
CA GLU A 1 26.97 8.79 2.99
C GLU A 1 28.26 7.96 2.90
N VAL A 2 28.29 6.80 2.25
CA VAL A 2 29.48 5.94 2.13
C VAL A 2 30.68 6.70 1.55
N LEU A 3 30.49 7.48 0.49
CA LEU A 3 31.56 8.23 -0.16
C LEU A 3 32.04 9.43 0.63
N LEU A 4 31.16 10.07 1.45
CA LEU A 4 31.51 11.26 2.21
C LEU A 4 32.03 10.93 3.61
N ALA A 5 31.48 9.90 4.26
CA ALA A 5 31.83 9.52 5.62
C ALA A 5 32.84 8.36 5.67
N ASN A 6 33.17 7.77 4.53
CA ASN A 6 34.01 6.57 4.42
C ASN A 6 33.58 5.43 5.39
N SER A 7 32.26 5.33 5.60
CA SER A 7 31.67 4.36 6.53
C SER A 7 30.94 3.29 5.73
N PRO A 8 31.38 2.04 5.76
CA PRO A 8 30.66 0.95 5.13
C PRO A 8 29.28 0.78 5.80
N ARG A 9 28.26 0.47 5.02
CA ARG A 9 26.94 0.13 5.54
C ARG A 9 26.89 -1.36 5.85
N GLU A 10 26.54 -1.66 7.10
CA GLU A 10 26.22 -3.01 7.50
C GLU A 10 24.70 -3.22 7.52
N PRO A 11 24.21 -4.44 7.29
CA PRO A 11 22.78 -4.75 7.43
C PRO A 11 22.34 -4.53 8.88
N LEU A 12 21.35 -3.65 9.09
CA LEU A 12 20.82 -3.29 10.42
C LEU A 12 19.40 -3.85 10.65
N GLY A 13 18.97 -4.82 9.83
CA GLY A 13 17.59 -5.32 9.88
C GLY A 13 16.58 -4.20 9.64
N SER A 14 15.67 -3.96 10.57
CA SER A 14 14.71 -2.84 10.51
C SER A 14 15.31 -1.51 10.98
N GLY A 15 16.57 -1.47 11.42
CA GLY A 15 17.20 -0.30 12.02
C GLY A 15 17.65 0.76 11.01
N SER A 16 17.62 2.02 11.43
CA SER A 16 18.17 3.17 10.67
C SER A 16 19.65 3.38 10.99
N SER A 17 20.47 3.69 9.99
CA SER A 17 21.89 4.04 10.20
C SER A 17 22.09 5.44 10.79
N THR A 18 21.09 6.31 10.75
CA THR A 18 21.22 7.74 11.05
C THR A 18 20.66 8.15 12.40
N SER A 19 19.71 7.40 12.94
CA SER A 19 19.03 7.73 14.20
C SER A 19 18.74 6.49 15.04
N VAL A 20 18.77 6.65 16.36
CA VAL A 20 18.47 5.61 17.36
C VAL A 20 17.73 6.22 18.54
N PRO A 21 16.59 5.60 18.98
CA PRO A 21 15.93 4.45 18.39
C PRO A 21 15.17 4.78 17.08
N ASN A 22 15.33 3.96 16.08
CA ASN A 22 14.56 4.03 14.84
C ASN A 22 14.57 2.63 14.21
N ARG A 23 13.68 1.75 14.68
CA ARG A 23 13.54 0.36 14.27
C ARG A 23 12.26 -0.28 14.80
N CYS A 24 12.04 -1.55 14.44
CA CYS A 24 10.95 -2.37 14.97
C CYS A 24 11.43 -3.18 16.19
N TYR A 25 10.60 -3.23 17.24
CA TYR A 25 10.80 -4.03 18.45
C TYR A 25 9.66 -5.04 18.60
N LEU A 26 10.01 -6.28 18.97
CA LEU A 26 9.03 -7.34 19.24
C LEU A 26 8.42 -7.13 20.63
N CYS A 27 7.08 -7.14 20.71
CA CYS A 27 6.33 -6.97 21.95
C CYS A 27 5.85 -8.29 22.56
N GLU A 28 5.26 -8.24 23.75
CA GLU A 28 4.73 -9.40 24.48
C GLU A 28 3.68 -10.18 23.68
N ASP A 29 2.83 -9.46 22.93
CA ASP A 29 1.77 -10.01 22.08
C ASP A 29 2.28 -10.61 20.76
N LYS A 30 3.60 -10.74 20.59
CA LYS A 30 4.29 -11.22 19.38
C LYS A 30 4.08 -10.35 18.15
N ARG A 31 3.58 -9.12 18.32
CA ARG A 31 3.53 -8.08 17.29
C ARG A 31 4.75 -7.17 17.38
N TYR A 32 5.13 -6.62 16.24
CA TYR A 32 6.18 -5.61 16.21
C TYR A 32 5.60 -4.21 16.37
N ILE A 33 6.34 -3.36 17.09
CA ILE A 33 6.11 -1.92 17.09
C ILE A 33 7.30 -1.21 16.45
N ALA A 34 7.04 -0.43 15.41
CA ALA A 34 8.02 0.45 14.81
C ALA A 34 8.02 1.77 15.58
N VAL A 35 9.19 2.29 15.90
CA VAL A 35 9.37 3.61 16.52
C VAL A 35 10.45 4.39 15.81
N SER A 36 10.32 5.73 15.82
CA SER A 36 11.32 6.62 15.23
C SER A 36 11.55 7.83 16.14
N CYS A 37 12.81 8.05 16.55
CA CYS A 37 13.23 9.22 17.27
C CYS A 37 14.32 9.96 16.47
N GLU A 38 13.90 10.90 15.63
CA GLU A 38 14.83 11.70 14.81
C GLU A 38 15.30 12.97 15.53
N HIS A 39 14.50 13.43 16.52
CA HIS A 39 14.78 14.65 17.29
C HIS A 39 14.96 14.34 18.77
N GLN A 40 15.75 15.16 19.47
CA GLN A 40 16.00 14.99 20.89
C GLN A 40 14.72 15.04 21.75
N SER A 41 13.75 15.88 21.36
CA SER A 41 12.46 15.93 22.05
C SER A 41 11.68 14.60 21.96
N GLN A 42 11.79 13.88 20.83
CA GLN A 42 11.18 12.56 20.67
C GLN A 42 11.90 11.50 21.53
N TRP A 43 13.22 11.60 21.66
CA TRP A 43 14.00 10.75 22.59
C TRP A 43 13.57 10.94 24.04
N LEU A 44 13.43 12.18 24.49
CA LEU A 44 12.95 12.47 25.86
C LEU A 44 11.52 11.93 26.07
N GLY A 45 10.63 12.19 25.12
CA GLY A 45 9.26 11.65 25.15
C GLY A 45 9.23 10.12 25.11
N PHE A 46 10.11 9.49 24.33
CA PHE A 46 10.26 8.05 24.26
C PHE A 46 10.68 7.45 25.60
N CYS A 47 11.73 8.00 26.24
CA CYS A 47 12.15 7.54 27.56
C CYS A 47 11.05 7.69 28.60
N SER A 48 10.33 8.81 28.60
CA SER A 48 9.20 9.04 29.49
C SER A 48 8.05 8.06 29.24
N ALA A 49 7.71 7.79 27.95
CA ALA A 49 6.68 6.82 27.59
C ALA A 49 7.00 5.40 28.11
N LEU A 50 8.29 5.04 28.11
CA LEU A 50 8.79 3.73 28.52
C LEU A 50 9.16 3.67 30.03
N GLU A 51 9.07 4.77 30.77
CA GLU A 51 9.53 4.84 32.16
C GLU A 51 11.04 4.54 32.30
N LEU A 52 11.81 4.96 31.31
CA LEU A 52 13.27 4.80 31.24
C LEU A 52 13.99 6.16 31.31
N ASP A 53 13.44 7.12 32.08
CA ASP A 53 13.96 8.47 32.18
C ASP A 53 15.46 8.54 32.54
N HIS A 54 15.98 7.57 33.29
CA HIS A 54 17.40 7.46 33.63
C HIS A 54 18.32 7.36 32.41
N LEU A 55 17.83 6.88 31.26
CA LEU A 55 18.62 6.81 30.01
C LEU A 55 18.87 8.20 29.41
N THR A 56 18.08 9.20 29.79
CA THR A 56 18.27 10.59 29.29
C THR A 56 19.49 11.28 29.94
N GLU A 57 19.95 10.78 31.08
CA GLU A 57 21.11 11.28 31.82
C GLU A 57 22.34 10.40 31.61
N ASP A 58 22.23 9.27 30.94
CA ASP A 58 23.33 8.35 30.67
C ASP A 58 24.21 8.90 29.55
N GLU A 59 25.51 9.08 29.84
CA GLU A 59 26.51 9.63 28.91
C GLU A 59 26.58 8.87 27.57
N ARG A 60 26.23 7.58 27.57
CA ARG A 60 26.20 6.74 26.36
C ARG A 60 25.06 7.10 25.40
N PHE A 61 24.02 7.82 25.88
CA PHE A 61 22.77 8.05 25.14
C PHE A 61 22.30 9.49 25.08
N LEU A 62 23.13 10.46 25.53
CA LEU A 62 22.79 11.88 25.62
C LEU A 62 22.38 12.47 24.27
N SER A 63 23.19 12.24 23.24
CA SER A 63 22.91 12.72 21.88
C SER A 63 22.59 11.59 20.93
N ASN A 64 22.01 11.90 19.76
CA ASN A 64 21.80 10.89 18.72
C ASN A 64 23.12 10.25 18.26
N ILE A 65 24.21 11.02 18.22
CA ILE A 65 25.54 10.51 17.85
C ILE A 65 25.99 9.45 18.86
N ASP A 66 25.80 9.72 20.16
CA ASP A 66 26.16 8.77 21.22
C ASP A 66 25.30 7.53 21.15
N ARG A 67 23.98 7.65 20.92
CA ARG A 67 23.07 6.53 20.74
C ARG A 67 23.40 5.67 19.50
N VAL A 68 23.76 6.30 18.39
CA VAL A 68 24.23 5.58 17.18
C VAL A 68 25.49 4.80 17.46
N LYS A 69 26.44 5.37 18.20
CA LYS A 69 27.70 4.73 18.58
C LYS A 69 27.48 3.55 19.52
N ASN A 70 26.56 3.67 20.47
CA ASN A 70 26.25 2.67 21.49
C ASN A 70 24.94 1.92 21.18
N ARG A 71 24.61 1.78 19.88
CA ARG A 71 23.36 1.21 19.37
C ARG A 71 23.05 -0.15 19.96
N ASP A 72 23.97 -1.09 19.86
CA ASP A 72 23.74 -2.47 20.26
C ASP A 72 23.36 -2.59 21.73
N GLU A 73 23.98 -1.79 22.57
CA GLU A 73 23.69 -1.75 23.99
C GLU A 73 22.30 -1.15 24.26
N LEU A 74 21.96 -0.04 23.60
CA LEU A 74 20.65 0.57 23.74
C LEU A 74 19.54 -0.35 23.17
N ASP A 75 19.75 -0.94 22.00
CA ASP A 75 18.79 -1.85 21.39
C ASP A 75 18.51 -3.07 22.27
N ASN A 76 19.54 -3.65 22.92
CA ASN A 76 19.36 -4.74 23.87
C ASN A 76 18.49 -4.34 25.09
N ILE A 77 18.69 -3.13 25.63
CA ILE A 77 17.87 -2.60 26.73
C ILE A 77 16.41 -2.48 26.25
N LEU A 78 16.21 -1.87 25.10
CA LEU A 78 14.87 -1.60 24.56
C LEU A 78 14.14 -2.88 24.13
N GLU A 79 14.81 -3.84 23.51
CA GLU A 79 14.22 -5.14 23.15
C GLU A 79 13.67 -5.85 24.40
N ASN A 80 14.46 -5.95 25.46
CA ASN A 80 14.01 -6.55 26.71
C ASN A 80 12.84 -5.78 27.35
N HIS A 81 12.78 -4.46 27.15
CA HIS A 81 11.74 -3.64 27.72
C HIS A 81 10.43 -3.78 26.94
N PHE A 82 10.45 -3.74 25.60
CA PHE A 82 9.27 -3.91 24.75
C PHE A 82 8.61 -5.27 24.91
N HIS A 83 9.37 -6.33 25.21
CA HIS A 83 8.82 -7.65 25.50
C HIS A 83 7.91 -7.73 26.75
N GLN A 84 7.88 -6.70 27.57
CA GLN A 84 7.13 -6.73 28.84
C GLN A 84 5.65 -6.39 28.70
N LYS A 85 5.24 -5.78 27.59
CA LYS A 85 3.85 -5.32 27.35
C LYS A 85 3.44 -5.51 25.90
N PRO A 86 2.12 -5.59 25.61
CA PRO A 86 1.61 -5.67 24.26
C PRO A 86 1.89 -4.40 23.42
N SER A 87 2.00 -4.56 22.11
CA SER A 87 2.29 -3.47 21.15
C SER A 87 1.33 -2.27 21.28
N ARG A 88 0.03 -2.53 21.45
CA ARG A 88 -0.98 -1.49 21.63
C ARG A 88 -0.78 -0.68 22.92
N TRP A 89 -0.33 -1.31 24.00
CA TRP A 89 -0.06 -0.63 25.26
C TRP A 89 1.10 0.38 25.09
N TRP A 90 2.16 -0.02 24.40
CA TRP A 90 3.29 0.85 24.06
C TRP A 90 2.87 1.97 23.13
N SER A 91 2.11 1.66 22.08
CA SER A 91 1.65 2.66 21.11
C SER A 91 0.86 3.79 21.78
N LEU A 92 -0.05 3.47 22.70
CA LEU A 92 -0.83 4.47 23.43
C LEU A 92 0.07 5.41 24.25
N ARG A 93 1.09 4.89 24.92
CA ARG A 93 2.02 5.69 25.73
C ARG A 93 2.91 6.56 24.87
N LEU A 94 3.43 6.01 23.78
CA LEU A 94 4.26 6.75 22.81
C LEU A 94 3.46 7.87 22.14
N ASN A 95 2.22 7.63 21.77
CA ASN A 95 1.34 8.66 21.21
C ASN A 95 1.07 9.81 22.18
N ASN A 96 0.90 9.52 23.47
CA ASN A 96 0.71 10.53 24.50
C ASN A 96 1.95 11.45 24.67
N GLN A 97 3.12 10.98 24.26
CA GLN A 97 4.38 11.72 24.26
C GLN A 97 4.78 12.26 22.87
N ASN A 98 3.88 12.17 21.88
CA ASN A 98 4.13 12.59 20.50
C ASN A 98 5.34 11.90 19.86
N VAL A 99 5.60 10.66 20.21
CA VAL A 99 6.66 9.85 19.59
C VAL A 99 6.08 9.09 18.40
N PRO A 100 6.62 9.24 17.18
CA PRO A 100 6.19 8.50 16.02
C PRO A 100 6.31 6.99 16.23
N ASN A 101 5.21 6.30 16.09
CA ASN A 101 5.17 4.86 16.24
C ASN A 101 4.02 4.25 15.42
N SER A 102 4.15 2.96 15.09
CA SER A 102 3.09 2.14 14.53
C SER A 102 3.35 0.69 14.89
N PHE A 103 2.33 -0.07 15.24
CA PHE A 103 2.44 -1.52 15.34
C PHE A 103 2.05 -2.18 14.02
N ASP A 104 2.57 -3.39 13.78
CA ASP A 104 2.25 -4.16 12.59
C ASP A 104 0.78 -4.56 12.57
N LEU A 105 0.17 -4.43 11.39
CA LEU A 105 -1.19 -4.87 11.11
C LEU A 105 -1.12 -6.13 10.25
N SER A 106 -1.96 -7.11 10.56
CA SER A 106 -2.22 -8.21 9.64
C SER A 106 -3.15 -7.75 8.51
N PHE A 107 -3.21 -8.51 7.43
CA PHE A 107 -4.19 -8.23 6.37
C PHE A 107 -5.64 -8.31 6.89
N ASP A 108 -5.90 -9.16 7.88
CA ASP A 108 -7.22 -9.29 8.51
C ASP A 108 -7.61 -8.05 9.34
N ASP A 109 -6.63 -7.27 9.81
CA ASP A 109 -6.88 -6.01 10.55
C ASP A 109 -7.28 -4.85 9.60
N LEU A 110 -6.96 -4.95 8.29
CA LEU A 110 -7.13 -3.82 7.35
C LEU A 110 -8.60 -3.42 7.17
N GLU A 111 -9.52 -4.38 7.11
CA GLU A 111 -10.96 -4.09 6.93
C GLU A 111 -11.57 -3.32 8.11
N PHE A 112 -10.95 -3.38 9.30
CA PHE A 112 -11.39 -2.68 10.51
C PHE A 112 -10.56 -1.44 10.84
N HIS A 113 -9.52 -1.15 10.03
CA HIS A 113 -8.64 -0.02 10.31
C HIS A 113 -9.27 1.30 9.86
N GLN A 114 -9.38 2.27 10.78
CA GLN A 114 -10.09 3.54 10.56
C GLN A 114 -9.62 4.27 9.29
N GLN A 115 -8.33 4.37 9.04
CA GLN A 115 -7.80 5.04 7.85
C GLN A 115 -8.15 4.31 6.55
N ILE A 116 -8.25 2.99 6.58
CA ILE A 116 -8.68 2.18 5.42
C ILE A 116 -10.15 2.45 5.10
N ILE A 117 -11.00 2.49 6.14
CA ILE A 117 -12.43 2.73 6.02
C ILE A 117 -12.71 4.17 5.56
N GLU A 118 -12.14 5.16 6.23
CA GLU A 118 -12.39 6.58 5.95
C GLU A 118 -11.92 7.02 4.57
N ASN A 119 -10.86 6.41 4.05
CA ASN A 119 -10.32 6.71 2.72
C ASN A 119 -10.80 5.74 1.62
N ASN A 120 -11.70 4.82 1.92
CA ASN A 120 -12.17 3.81 0.97
C ASN A 120 -11.02 3.04 0.30
N PHE A 121 -9.95 2.70 1.05
CA PHE A 121 -8.82 1.94 0.52
C PHE A 121 -9.13 0.46 0.30
N LEU A 122 -10.21 -0.04 0.87
CA LEU A 122 -10.83 -1.31 0.53
C LEU A 122 -12.28 -1.07 0.13
N VAL A 123 -12.66 -1.60 -1.03
CA VAL A 123 -14.02 -1.48 -1.57
C VAL A 123 -14.55 -2.88 -1.84
N GLU A 124 -15.75 -3.17 -1.30
CA GLU A 124 -16.44 -4.40 -1.63
C GLU A 124 -17.03 -4.30 -3.02
N VAL A 125 -16.76 -5.31 -3.83
CA VAL A 125 -17.25 -5.44 -5.20
C VAL A 125 -17.92 -6.79 -5.38
N ASP A 126 -18.92 -6.87 -6.26
CA ASP A 126 -19.61 -8.12 -6.58
C ASP A 126 -19.26 -8.58 -8.00
N GLY A 127 -18.39 -9.57 -8.07
CA GLY A 127 -18.00 -10.17 -9.36
C GLY A 127 -19.03 -11.16 -9.87
N GLU A 128 -19.39 -11.06 -11.15
CA GLU A 128 -20.36 -11.96 -11.81
C GLU A 128 -20.06 -13.45 -11.56
N HIS A 129 -18.78 -13.79 -11.46
CA HIS A 129 -18.31 -15.17 -11.30
C HIS A 129 -17.79 -15.49 -9.90
N THR A 130 -17.36 -14.49 -9.12
CA THR A 130 -16.72 -14.69 -7.82
C THR A 130 -17.66 -14.44 -6.64
N GLY A 131 -18.74 -13.68 -6.83
CA GLY A 131 -19.54 -13.11 -5.76
C GLY A 131 -18.82 -11.93 -5.08
N PRO A 132 -19.27 -11.48 -3.92
CA PRO A 132 -18.68 -10.33 -3.24
C PRO A 132 -17.25 -10.61 -2.75
N PHE A 133 -16.35 -9.65 -2.98
CA PHE A 133 -14.97 -9.66 -2.50
C PHE A 133 -14.42 -8.24 -2.37
N TYR A 134 -13.36 -8.05 -1.58
CA TYR A 134 -12.71 -6.77 -1.42
C TYR A 134 -11.62 -6.55 -2.45
N VAL A 135 -11.56 -5.33 -2.99
CA VAL A 135 -10.48 -4.86 -3.87
C VAL A 135 -9.85 -3.61 -3.29
N GLY A 136 -8.62 -3.31 -3.69
CA GLY A 136 -8.00 -2.03 -3.39
C GLY A 136 -8.81 -0.88 -3.98
N GLY A 137 -9.06 0.17 -3.19
CA GLY A 137 -9.71 1.39 -3.63
C GLY A 137 -8.84 2.18 -4.61
N LEU A 138 -9.37 3.31 -5.06
CA LEU A 138 -8.67 4.18 -6.00
C LEU A 138 -7.52 4.91 -5.30
N PRO A 139 -6.33 4.97 -5.92
CA PRO A 139 -5.17 5.66 -5.34
C PRO A 139 -5.22 7.18 -5.51
N TRP A 140 -6.29 7.72 -6.12
CA TRP A 140 -6.53 9.13 -6.33
C TRP A 140 -8.00 9.50 -6.16
N GLU A 141 -8.23 10.75 -5.82
CA GLU A 141 -9.54 11.36 -5.75
C GLU A 141 -9.54 12.68 -6.53
N PHE A 142 -10.45 12.81 -7.51
CA PHE A 142 -10.64 14.04 -8.27
C PHE A 142 -11.97 14.70 -7.88
N SER A 143 -11.93 15.92 -7.38
CA SER A 143 -13.12 16.63 -6.88
C SER A 143 -14.18 16.91 -7.95
N LYS A 144 -13.79 17.06 -9.22
CA LYS A 144 -14.71 17.36 -10.33
C LYS A 144 -15.07 16.16 -11.18
N THR A 145 -14.19 15.17 -11.25
CA THR A 145 -14.33 13.98 -12.11
C THR A 145 -13.97 12.75 -11.31
N PRO A 146 -14.79 12.37 -10.28
CA PRO A 146 -14.48 11.22 -9.45
C PRO A 146 -14.42 9.96 -10.29
N ALA A 147 -13.35 9.18 -10.15
CA ALA A 147 -13.26 7.87 -10.76
C ALA A 147 -14.17 6.89 -10.02
N LYS A 148 -14.62 5.82 -10.70
CA LYS A 148 -15.46 4.77 -10.11
C LYS A 148 -14.87 3.42 -10.39
N ILE A 149 -14.95 2.54 -9.40
CA ILE A 149 -14.70 1.12 -9.58
C ILE A 149 -15.95 0.52 -10.18
N ASN A 150 -15.88 0.11 -11.45
CA ASN A 150 -16.90 -0.73 -12.06
C ASN A 150 -16.56 -2.19 -11.85
N VAL A 151 -17.57 -3.02 -11.60
CA VAL A 151 -17.41 -4.24 -10.85
C VAL A 151 -17.43 -5.50 -11.70
N SER A 152 -17.57 -5.42 -13.01
CA SER A 152 -17.57 -6.65 -13.80
C SER A 152 -16.15 -6.97 -14.31
N ILE A 153 -15.69 -8.16 -13.95
CA ILE A 153 -14.53 -8.76 -14.60
C ILE A 153 -15.05 -9.42 -15.88
N PRO A 154 -14.64 -8.93 -17.06
CA PRO A 154 -15.19 -9.44 -18.30
C PRO A 154 -14.84 -10.91 -18.52
N VAL A 155 -15.79 -11.69 -19.01
CA VAL A 155 -15.52 -13.07 -19.42
C VAL A 155 -14.72 -13.06 -20.71
N PRO A 156 -13.57 -13.73 -20.78
CA PRO A 156 -12.77 -13.82 -21.99
C PRO A 156 -13.59 -14.31 -23.18
N GLY A 157 -13.48 -13.60 -24.31
CA GLY A 157 -14.20 -13.91 -25.53
C GLY A 157 -15.63 -13.34 -25.64
N LYS A 158 -16.20 -12.80 -24.55
CA LYS A 158 -17.57 -12.23 -24.53
C LYS A 158 -17.76 -11.13 -25.59
N ASP A 159 -16.77 -10.28 -25.75
CA ASP A 159 -16.84 -9.12 -26.64
C ASP A 159 -16.10 -9.31 -27.96
N THR A 160 -15.53 -10.51 -28.22
CA THR A 160 -14.71 -10.77 -29.42
C THR A 160 -15.47 -10.51 -30.72
N GLU A 161 -16.70 -11.02 -30.86
CA GLU A 161 -17.49 -10.80 -32.07
C GLU A 161 -17.85 -9.34 -32.28
N LYS A 162 -18.17 -8.63 -31.20
CA LYS A 162 -18.47 -7.19 -31.23
C LYS A 162 -17.24 -6.42 -31.68
N ALA A 163 -16.08 -6.64 -31.06
CA ALA A 163 -14.82 -5.99 -31.40
C ALA A 163 -14.42 -6.25 -32.88
N MET A 164 -14.64 -7.47 -33.38
CA MET A 164 -14.35 -7.83 -34.78
C MET A 164 -15.32 -7.17 -35.78
N LYS A 165 -16.60 -6.98 -35.43
CA LYS A 165 -17.59 -6.35 -36.30
C LYS A 165 -17.50 -4.83 -36.32
N GLU A 166 -17.34 -4.21 -35.17
CA GLU A 166 -17.27 -2.76 -35.02
C GLU A 166 -15.92 -2.21 -35.46
N GLY A 167 -14.90 -3.06 -35.52
CA GLY A 167 -13.52 -2.71 -35.87
C GLY A 167 -12.96 -1.61 -34.97
N PHE A 168 -11.70 -1.31 -35.15
CA PHE A 168 -11.12 -0.10 -34.62
C PHE A 168 -11.34 1.05 -35.62
N GLU A 169 -12.61 1.30 -36.02
CA GLU A 169 -12.90 2.43 -36.89
C GLU A 169 -12.36 3.70 -36.25
N ASN A 170 -11.41 4.33 -36.95
CA ASN A 170 -10.92 5.64 -36.61
C ASN A 170 -12.05 6.64 -36.77
N ASN A 171 -12.86 6.79 -35.73
CA ASN A 171 -13.76 7.94 -35.59
C ASN A 171 -12.93 9.19 -35.29
N SER A 172 -11.88 9.42 -36.09
CA SER A 172 -11.12 10.70 -36.11
C SER A 172 -11.95 11.90 -36.49
N LYS A 173 -13.23 11.71 -36.79
CA LYS A 173 -14.22 12.78 -37.08
C LYS A 173 -14.99 13.24 -35.85
N ASN A 174 -14.82 12.61 -34.70
CA ASN A 174 -15.44 13.06 -33.45
C ASN A 174 -14.40 13.66 -32.46
N THR A 175 -13.53 14.53 -32.93
CA THR A 175 -13.16 15.68 -32.13
C THR A 175 -14.42 16.57 -32.02
N LYS A 176 -15.42 16.07 -31.28
CA LYS A 176 -16.43 16.99 -30.74
C LYS A 176 -15.64 18.03 -29.98
N GLU A 177 -15.83 19.31 -30.42
CA GLU A 177 -15.43 20.46 -29.64
C GLU A 177 -15.63 20.12 -28.16
N LEU A 178 -14.61 20.35 -27.36
CA LEU A 178 -14.68 20.25 -25.90
C LEU A 178 -15.84 21.15 -25.49
N THR A 179 -17.03 20.54 -25.36
CA THR A 179 -18.19 21.22 -24.79
C THR A 179 -17.76 21.67 -23.40
N SER A 180 -18.16 22.86 -23.02
CA SER A 180 -17.78 23.56 -21.78
C SER A 180 -18.18 22.84 -20.51
N GLU A 181 -18.77 21.66 -20.60
CA GLU A 181 -19.07 20.75 -19.48
C GLU A 181 -17.86 19.86 -19.18
N SER A 182 -17.42 19.89 -17.95
CA SER A 182 -16.37 18.98 -17.47
C SER A 182 -16.77 17.53 -17.76
N PRO A 183 -15.89 16.70 -18.32
CA PRO A 183 -16.21 15.29 -18.57
C PRO A 183 -16.55 14.58 -17.25
N GLU A 184 -17.47 13.63 -17.30
CA GLU A 184 -17.89 12.85 -16.13
C GLU A 184 -16.70 12.09 -15.50
N TYR A 185 -15.74 11.66 -16.34
CA TYR A 185 -14.51 10.96 -15.95
C TYR A 185 -13.31 11.60 -16.65
N PRO A 186 -12.12 11.56 -16.01
CA PRO A 186 -10.91 12.20 -16.55
C PRO A 186 -10.52 11.72 -17.95
N LEU A 187 -10.69 10.43 -18.25
CA LEU A 187 -10.29 9.80 -19.51
C LEU A 187 -11.48 9.39 -20.41
N LYS A 188 -12.66 9.98 -20.17
CA LYS A 188 -13.84 9.71 -21.01
C LYS A 188 -13.54 10.01 -22.50
N GLY A 189 -13.77 9.01 -23.36
CA GLY A 189 -13.53 9.09 -24.79
C GLY A 189 -12.14 8.64 -25.24
N ILE A 190 -11.27 8.29 -24.31
CA ILE A 190 -9.98 7.65 -24.61
C ILE A 190 -10.21 6.14 -24.80
N ARG A 191 -9.68 5.59 -25.90
CA ARG A 191 -9.71 4.15 -26.21
C ARG A 191 -8.33 3.56 -26.06
N VAL A 192 -8.25 2.44 -25.34
CA VAL A 192 -7.00 1.75 -25.04
C VAL A 192 -7.11 0.28 -25.47
N VAL A 193 -6.09 -0.22 -26.14
CA VAL A 193 -5.94 -1.66 -26.42
C VAL A 193 -4.84 -2.20 -25.52
N ASP A 194 -5.20 -3.13 -24.65
CA ASP A 194 -4.28 -3.81 -23.75
C ASP A 194 -3.95 -5.21 -24.29
N ILE A 195 -2.69 -5.44 -24.65
CA ILE A 195 -2.15 -6.74 -25.07
C ILE A 195 -1.20 -7.33 -24.03
N THR A 196 -1.21 -6.77 -22.83
CA THR A 196 -0.30 -7.17 -21.74
C THR A 196 -0.87 -8.33 -20.94
N GLN A 197 0.01 -8.99 -20.16
CA GLN A 197 -0.34 -10.12 -19.30
C GLN A 197 0.33 -9.98 -17.94
N GLY A 198 -0.19 -10.69 -16.95
CA GLY A 198 0.39 -10.78 -15.62
C GLY A 198 -0.03 -9.63 -14.70
N TYR A 199 0.91 -8.73 -14.32
CA TYR A 199 0.67 -7.74 -13.26
C TYR A 199 0.72 -6.29 -13.75
N THR A 200 1.89 -5.82 -14.16
CA THR A 200 2.16 -4.38 -14.37
C THR A 200 1.33 -3.78 -15.49
N GLY A 201 1.23 -4.49 -16.61
CA GLY A 201 0.42 -4.03 -17.74
C GLY A 201 -1.07 -4.00 -17.41
N PRO A 202 -1.67 -5.11 -16.95
CA PRO A 202 -3.06 -5.14 -16.50
C PRO A 202 -3.34 -4.10 -15.41
N TYR A 203 -2.43 -3.90 -14.45
CA TYR A 203 -2.56 -2.85 -13.43
C TYR A 203 -2.69 -1.45 -14.05
N LEU A 204 -1.87 -1.12 -15.04
CA LEU A 204 -1.99 0.15 -15.77
C LEU A 204 -3.34 0.23 -16.48
N SER A 205 -3.73 -0.82 -17.17
CA SER A 205 -4.95 -0.84 -17.99
C SER A 205 -6.21 -0.68 -17.14
N PHE A 206 -6.31 -1.35 -16.00
CA PHE A 206 -7.45 -1.18 -15.14
C PHE A 206 -7.49 0.23 -14.51
N MET A 207 -6.34 0.83 -14.17
CA MET A 207 -6.30 2.21 -13.69
C MET A 207 -6.81 3.20 -14.74
N LEU A 208 -6.48 2.99 -16.02
CA LEU A 208 -7.02 3.81 -17.11
C LEU A 208 -8.53 3.62 -17.25
N ALA A 209 -9.02 2.39 -17.11
CA ALA A 209 -10.46 2.10 -17.14
C ALA A 209 -11.21 2.74 -15.97
N GLU A 210 -10.68 2.68 -14.75
CA GLU A 210 -11.25 3.35 -13.56
C GLU A 210 -11.28 4.88 -13.71
N ALA A 211 -10.36 5.44 -14.48
CA ALA A 211 -10.37 6.86 -14.85
C ALA A 211 -11.31 7.17 -16.03
N GLY A 212 -12.04 6.19 -16.56
CA GLY A 212 -13.07 6.35 -17.58
C GLY A 212 -12.63 6.10 -19.03
N ALA A 213 -11.44 5.54 -19.26
CA ALA A 213 -11.04 5.06 -20.57
C ALA A 213 -11.82 3.80 -20.98
N GLU A 214 -12.10 3.65 -22.27
CA GLU A 214 -12.61 2.41 -22.83
C GLU A 214 -11.45 1.45 -23.13
N VAL A 215 -11.25 0.45 -22.27
CA VAL A 215 -10.14 -0.47 -22.40
C VAL A 215 -10.61 -1.78 -23.01
N THR A 216 -9.96 -2.21 -24.10
CA THR A 216 -10.16 -3.52 -24.73
C THR A 216 -8.95 -4.39 -24.45
N LYS A 217 -9.09 -5.41 -23.61
CA LYS A 217 -8.02 -6.38 -23.35
C LYS A 217 -8.07 -7.51 -24.39
N VAL A 218 -6.93 -7.76 -25.02
CA VAL A 218 -6.72 -8.87 -25.96
C VAL A 218 -5.84 -9.93 -25.31
N GLU A 219 -6.41 -11.09 -25.03
CA GLU A 219 -5.69 -12.21 -24.45
C GLU A 219 -5.28 -13.24 -25.51
N PRO A 220 -4.20 -14.02 -25.28
CA PRO A 220 -3.90 -15.22 -26.05
C PRO A 220 -5.07 -16.22 -26.00
N ILE A 221 -5.16 -17.13 -26.98
CA ILE A 221 -6.20 -18.17 -27.01
C ILE A 221 -6.25 -19.01 -25.73
N GLY A 222 -5.09 -19.21 -25.06
CA GLY A 222 -5.00 -19.88 -23.75
C GLY A 222 -5.35 -19.01 -22.55
N GLY A 223 -5.66 -17.74 -22.77
CA GLY A 223 -5.89 -16.74 -21.73
C GLY A 223 -4.59 -16.16 -21.14
N ASP A 224 -4.73 -15.23 -20.22
CA ASP A 224 -3.62 -14.65 -19.45
C ASP A 224 -3.06 -15.72 -18.49
N TRP A 225 -1.75 -15.90 -18.47
CA TRP A 225 -1.08 -16.89 -17.61
C TRP A 225 -1.32 -16.68 -16.12
N SER A 226 -1.60 -15.44 -15.69
CA SER A 226 -1.89 -15.11 -14.30
C SER A 226 -3.18 -15.75 -13.76
N LYS A 227 -4.06 -16.25 -14.66
CA LYS A 227 -5.24 -17.03 -14.28
C LYS A 227 -4.90 -18.36 -13.58
N GLN A 228 -3.68 -18.86 -13.77
CA GLN A 228 -3.21 -20.13 -13.18
C GLN A 228 -2.53 -19.93 -11.82
N LEU A 229 -2.37 -18.70 -11.36
CA LEU A 229 -1.67 -18.38 -10.11
C LEU A 229 -2.56 -18.60 -8.88
N SER A 230 -1.94 -18.95 -7.77
CA SER A 230 -2.58 -19.06 -6.46
C SER A 230 -2.47 -17.72 -5.69
N PRO A 231 -3.41 -17.44 -4.76
CA PRO A 231 -4.53 -18.29 -4.37
C PRO A 231 -5.66 -18.28 -5.41
N GLN A 232 -6.39 -19.40 -5.46
CA GLN A 232 -7.60 -19.51 -6.29
C GLN A 232 -8.83 -19.05 -5.50
N THR A 233 -9.76 -18.37 -6.16
CA THR A 233 -11.06 -18.03 -5.59
C THR A 233 -11.90 -19.30 -5.40
N LYS A 234 -13.00 -19.22 -4.65
CA LYS A 234 -13.94 -20.34 -4.44
C LYS A 234 -14.50 -20.93 -5.75
N LYS A 235 -14.49 -20.16 -6.83
CA LYS A 235 -14.96 -20.57 -8.16
C LYS A 235 -13.83 -21.02 -9.10
N GLY A 236 -12.60 -21.13 -8.62
CA GLY A 236 -11.45 -21.63 -9.37
C GLY A 236 -10.80 -20.64 -10.34
N THR A 237 -10.99 -19.34 -10.10
CA THR A 237 -10.27 -18.26 -10.80
C THR A 237 -9.13 -17.74 -9.92
N SER A 238 -8.06 -17.23 -10.51
CA SER A 238 -6.96 -16.63 -9.76
C SER A 238 -7.39 -15.33 -9.10
N ALA A 239 -7.27 -15.24 -7.77
CA ALA A 239 -7.54 -14.00 -7.03
C ALA A 239 -6.69 -12.84 -7.53
N LEU A 240 -5.45 -13.14 -7.96
CA LEU A 240 -4.54 -12.15 -8.50
C LEU A 240 -5.00 -11.63 -9.87
N TYR A 241 -5.41 -12.53 -10.78
CA TYR A 241 -5.98 -12.14 -12.07
C TYR A 241 -7.20 -11.23 -11.88
N GLU A 242 -8.12 -11.61 -11.00
CA GLU A 242 -9.32 -10.84 -10.68
C GLU A 242 -8.98 -9.43 -10.15
N SER A 243 -7.94 -9.32 -9.34
CA SER A 243 -7.52 -8.02 -8.75
C SER A 243 -6.99 -7.01 -9.78
N PHE A 244 -6.39 -7.49 -10.88
CA PHE A 244 -5.75 -6.62 -11.89
C PHE A 244 -6.50 -6.54 -13.22
N ASN A 245 -7.64 -7.21 -13.39
CA ASN A 245 -8.39 -7.25 -14.64
C ASN A 245 -9.88 -6.90 -14.48
N ARG A 246 -10.21 -6.13 -13.45
CA ARG A 246 -11.55 -5.56 -13.26
C ARG A 246 -11.78 -4.35 -14.15
N ASN A 247 -13.05 -3.95 -14.39
CA ASN A 247 -13.58 -2.90 -15.27
C ASN A 247 -13.73 -3.31 -16.72
#